data_330da00d4e4da7932269602473dc0bb1
#
_entry.id   330da00d4e4da7932269602473dc0bb1
#
_cell.length_a   1.000
_cell.length_b   1.000
_cell.length_c   1.000
_cell.angle_alpha   90.00
_cell.angle_beta   90.00
_cell.angle_gamma   90.00
#
_symmetry.space_group_name_H-M   'P 1'
#
loop_
_entity.id
_entity.type
_entity.pdbx_description
1 polymer ?
#
loop_
_entity_poly.entity_id
_entity_poly.type
_entity_poly.pdbx_seq_one_letter_code
_entity_poly.pdbx_strand_id
1 'polypeptide(L)'
;MIVEQLSLVDFRNYAAAEVSLTAGANVFVGRNGQGKTNLAEAIAYLATLGSHRVSQDAPMVRDGADAAIIRARLAHGERRIVLDVQINRTGPNKARVNGAPVRPVELPRYAQVVLFAPEDLQIVRGDPSARRRFADALLTQRSPRMAGVLADYDRVLKQRNALLKSARSRGVRGEGLSTLEVWDDKLVHLGTEVIRARRAIAADLSEPVATAYAAIAGADHRPELEWNLSVDGGDAADDGDDLGTPALRAGTRSANGEDPRAGSGAGSAEEIGAVFRAALAAKRSQELERAITLVGPHRDDLLLRVRGLPVKGYASHGESWSVALALRLASARLLRAQSQLGDPVLILDDVFAELDADRRARLAALVGDFEQVIVTAAVEEDVPPALRARTVRVVGGTIQQVDDV
;
A
#
# COMPACT_ATOMS: atom_id res chain seq x y z
N MET A 1 -8.51 -16.48 -6.73
CA MET A 1 -9.36 -15.53 -7.52
C MET A 1 -8.71 -15.26 -8.87
N ILE A 2 -9.49 -15.25 -9.96
CA ILE A 2 -8.99 -15.07 -11.33
C ILE A 2 -9.75 -13.92 -11.98
N VAL A 3 -9.05 -12.99 -12.62
CA VAL A 3 -9.63 -12.02 -13.57
C VAL A 3 -9.75 -12.73 -14.91
N GLU A 4 -10.97 -13.02 -15.35
CA GLU A 4 -11.23 -13.71 -16.64
C GLU A 4 -11.29 -12.72 -17.81
N GLN A 5 -11.75 -11.50 -17.56
CA GLN A 5 -11.92 -10.47 -18.58
C GLN A 5 -11.74 -9.09 -17.97
N LEU A 6 -11.01 -8.24 -18.68
CA LEU A 6 -10.87 -6.82 -18.37
C LEU A 6 -11.34 -6.00 -19.58
N SER A 7 -12.22 -5.05 -19.35
CA SER A 7 -12.66 -4.08 -20.37
C SER A 7 -12.44 -2.67 -19.85
N LEU A 8 -11.86 -1.82 -20.67
CA LEU A 8 -11.55 -0.41 -20.37
C LEU A 8 -12.22 0.49 -21.40
N VAL A 9 -12.75 1.62 -20.95
CA VAL A 9 -13.21 2.70 -21.81
C VAL A 9 -12.67 4.02 -21.27
N ASP A 10 -12.04 4.80 -22.15
CA ASP A 10 -11.43 6.10 -21.84
C ASP A 10 -10.51 6.10 -20.59
N PHE A 11 -9.76 5.02 -20.41
CA PHE A 11 -8.83 4.85 -19.29
C PHE A 11 -7.38 5.07 -19.76
N ARG A 12 -6.70 6.05 -19.19
CA ARG A 12 -5.31 6.40 -19.54
C ARG A 12 -5.16 6.65 -21.04
N ASN A 13 -4.38 5.79 -21.73
CA ASN A 13 -4.19 5.86 -23.18
C ASN A 13 -5.18 4.99 -23.99
N TYR A 14 -6.06 4.25 -23.31
CA TYR A 14 -7.05 3.39 -23.96
C TYR A 14 -8.34 4.16 -24.22
N ALA A 15 -8.74 4.30 -25.48
CA ALA A 15 -10.10 4.72 -25.83
C ALA A 15 -11.08 3.59 -25.54
N ALA A 16 -10.75 2.38 -25.98
CA ALA A 16 -11.43 1.13 -25.62
C ALA A 16 -10.41 -0.02 -25.69
N ALA A 17 -10.49 -0.94 -24.74
CA ALA A 17 -9.73 -2.18 -24.76
C ALA A 17 -10.53 -3.30 -24.13
N GLU A 18 -10.35 -4.50 -24.64
CA GLU A 18 -10.88 -5.72 -24.04
C GLU A 18 -9.82 -6.81 -24.10
N VAL A 19 -9.59 -7.47 -22.97
CA VAL A 19 -8.63 -8.57 -22.88
C VAL A 19 -9.21 -9.70 -22.05
N SER A 20 -9.12 -10.91 -22.56
CA SER A 20 -9.42 -12.15 -21.84
C SER A 20 -8.14 -12.66 -21.21
N LEU A 21 -8.21 -13.08 -19.95
CA LEU A 21 -7.12 -13.60 -19.15
C LEU A 21 -7.46 -15.01 -18.66
N THR A 22 -6.43 -15.79 -18.36
CA THR A 22 -6.56 -17.18 -17.91
C THR A 22 -5.93 -17.36 -16.53
N ALA A 23 -6.20 -18.49 -15.89
CA ALA A 23 -5.43 -18.94 -14.74
C ALA A 23 -3.95 -19.08 -15.11
N GLY A 24 -3.06 -19.02 -14.11
CA GLY A 24 -1.62 -19.03 -14.31
C GLY A 24 -1.07 -17.67 -14.79
N ALA A 25 0.02 -17.72 -15.53
CA ALA A 25 0.73 -16.51 -15.95
C ALA A 25 0.16 -15.90 -17.24
N ASN A 26 -0.10 -14.60 -17.22
CA ASN A 26 -0.49 -13.77 -18.37
C ASN A 26 0.54 -12.64 -18.53
N VAL A 27 1.19 -12.55 -19.68
CA VAL A 27 2.28 -11.60 -19.93
C VAL A 27 1.81 -10.51 -20.89
N PHE A 28 1.83 -9.27 -20.46
CA PHE A 28 1.63 -8.09 -21.33
C PHE A 28 2.96 -7.61 -21.87
N VAL A 29 3.17 -7.78 -23.16
CA VAL A 29 4.42 -7.40 -23.85
C VAL A 29 4.19 -6.21 -24.79
N GLY A 30 5.13 -5.30 -24.80
CA GLY A 30 5.13 -4.13 -25.69
C GLY A 30 6.14 -3.08 -25.23
N ARG A 31 6.56 -2.20 -26.15
CA ARG A 31 7.50 -1.13 -25.82
C ARG A 31 7.01 -0.26 -24.67
N ASN A 32 7.91 0.47 -24.03
CA ASN A 32 7.55 1.43 -22.98
C ASN A 32 6.56 2.48 -23.50
N GLY A 33 5.61 2.88 -22.69
CA GLY A 33 4.57 3.85 -23.06
C GLY A 33 3.37 3.29 -23.85
N GLN A 34 3.36 2.00 -24.19
CA GLN A 34 2.27 1.41 -25.00
C GLN A 34 0.98 1.14 -24.21
N GLY A 35 1.03 1.10 -22.87
CA GLY A 35 -0.15 0.92 -22.02
C GLY A 35 -0.16 -0.34 -21.15
N LYS A 36 0.89 -1.17 -21.16
CA LYS A 36 0.98 -2.38 -20.31
C LYS A 36 0.68 -2.12 -18.84
N THR A 37 1.43 -1.18 -18.25
CA THR A 37 1.23 -0.72 -16.86
C THR A 37 -0.19 -0.20 -16.63
N ASN A 38 -0.83 0.41 -17.64
CA ASN A 38 -2.20 0.91 -17.48
C ASN A 38 -3.24 -0.23 -17.37
N LEU A 39 -3.02 -1.38 -18.05
CA LEU A 39 -3.83 -2.59 -17.84
C LEU A 39 -3.65 -3.14 -16.42
N ALA A 40 -2.39 -3.25 -15.96
CA ALA A 40 -2.05 -3.67 -14.61
C ALA A 40 -2.67 -2.72 -13.55
N GLU A 41 -2.55 -1.41 -13.76
CA GLU A 41 -3.12 -0.37 -12.91
C GLU A 41 -4.65 -0.49 -12.80
N ALA A 42 -5.34 -0.75 -13.92
CA ALA A 42 -6.79 -0.92 -13.92
C ALA A 42 -7.24 -2.12 -13.08
N ILE A 43 -6.53 -3.24 -13.13
CA ILE A 43 -6.81 -4.42 -12.30
C ILE A 43 -6.53 -4.11 -10.82
N ALA A 44 -5.38 -3.49 -10.51
CA ALA A 44 -5.01 -3.11 -9.16
C ALA A 44 -6.02 -2.11 -8.55
N TYR A 45 -6.57 -1.19 -9.35
CA TYR A 45 -7.55 -0.21 -8.90
C TYR A 45 -8.82 -0.85 -8.32
N LEU A 46 -9.26 -1.99 -8.83
CA LEU A 46 -10.45 -2.70 -8.32
C LEU A 46 -10.28 -3.16 -6.87
N ALA A 47 -9.06 -3.46 -6.45
CA ALA A 47 -8.74 -3.92 -5.10
C ALA A 47 -8.31 -2.78 -4.15
N THR A 48 -7.81 -1.66 -4.69
CA THR A 48 -7.17 -0.61 -3.88
C THR A 48 -7.91 0.72 -3.93
N LEU A 49 -8.76 0.94 -4.94
CA LEU A 49 -9.43 2.22 -5.23
C LEU A 49 -8.45 3.39 -5.36
N GLY A 50 -7.25 3.09 -5.81
CA GLY A 50 -6.20 4.08 -6.01
C GLY A 50 -5.15 3.62 -7.01
N SER A 51 -4.38 4.55 -7.51
CA SER A 51 -3.24 4.29 -8.37
C SER A 51 -1.95 4.28 -7.55
N HIS A 52 -1.02 3.38 -7.91
CA HIS A 52 0.34 3.39 -7.36
C HIS A 52 1.20 4.53 -7.95
N ARG A 53 0.74 5.16 -9.05
CA ARG A 53 1.48 6.18 -9.82
C ARG A 53 1.01 7.60 -9.57
N VAL A 54 -0.27 7.79 -9.23
CA VAL A 54 -0.85 9.12 -9.04
C VAL A 54 -1.68 9.16 -7.76
N SER A 55 -1.71 10.31 -7.10
CA SER A 55 -2.44 10.51 -5.84
C SER A 55 -3.92 10.88 -6.04
N GLN A 56 -4.32 11.21 -7.27
CA GLN A 56 -5.68 11.59 -7.62
C GLN A 56 -6.18 10.74 -8.79
N ASP A 57 -7.49 10.53 -8.86
CA ASP A 57 -8.10 9.68 -9.88
C ASP A 57 -8.23 10.36 -11.25
N ALA A 58 -8.35 11.68 -11.29
CA ALA A 58 -8.55 12.44 -12.53
C ALA A 58 -7.52 12.15 -13.64
N PRO A 59 -6.20 11.95 -13.36
CA PRO A 59 -5.23 11.57 -14.39
C PRO A 59 -5.42 10.18 -14.99
N MET A 60 -6.26 9.32 -14.42
CA MET A 60 -6.60 8.02 -14.99
C MET A 60 -7.66 8.11 -16.08
N VAL A 61 -8.42 9.21 -16.13
CA VAL A 61 -9.38 9.49 -17.20
C VAL A 61 -8.64 9.97 -18.42
N ARG A 62 -8.91 9.34 -19.58
CA ARG A 62 -8.28 9.69 -20.86
C ARG A 62 -8.47 11.17 -21.17
N ASP A 63 -7.48 11.78 -21.77
CA ASP A 63 -7.55 13.18 -22.17
C ASP A 63 -8.74 13.42 -23.11
N GLY A 64 -9.50 14.51 -22.85
CA GLY A 64 -10.71 14.84 -23.57
C GLY A 64 -11.99 14.09 -23.13
N ALA A 65 -11.88 13.09 -22.25
CA ALA A 65 -13.05 12.36 -21.72
C ALA A 65 -13.48 12.88 -20.33
N ASP A 66 -14.75 12.72 -20.01
CA ASP A 66 -15.32 13.12 -18.70
C ASP A 66 -15.18 12.03 -17.64
N ALA A 67 -15.09 10.77 -18.06
CA ALA A 67 -14.98 9.63 -17.17
C ALA A 67 -14.25 8.45 -17.84
N ALA A 68 -13.61 7.61 -17.03
CA ALA A 68 -13.10 6.32 -17.44
C ALA A 68 -13.95 5.20 -16.85
N ILE A 69 -14.04 4.06 -17.56
CA ILE A 69 -14.72 2.86 -17.07
C ILE A 69 -13.74 1.71 -17.03
N ILE A 70 -13.68 1.04 -15.87
CA ILE A 70 -13.01 -0.24 -15.68
C ILE A 70 -14.09 -1.27 -15.40
N ARG A 71 -14.17 -2.32 -16.22
CA ARG A 71 -15.02 -3.47 -15.98
C ARG A 71 -14.17 -4.73 -15.94
N ALA A 72 -14.37 -5.56 -14.92
CA ALA A 72 -13.70 -6.84 -14.83
C ALA A 72 -14.71 -7.96 -14.47
N ARG A 73 -14.54 -9.12 -15.11
CA ARG A 73 -15.20 -10.35 -14.70
C ARG A 73 -14.22 -11.18 -13.90
N LEU A 74 -14.58 -11.44 -12.64
CA LEU A 74 -13.79 -12.20 -11.70
C LEU A 74 -14.39 -13.60 -11.49
N ALA A 75 -13.53 -14.60 -11.38
CA ALA A 75 -13.89 -15.95 -10.98
C ALA A 75 -13.40 -16.21 -9.54
N HIS A 76 -14.30 -16.72 -8.72
CA HIS A 76 -14.03 -17.20 -7.36
C HIS A 76 -14.53 -18.66 -7.29
N GLY A 77 -13.69 -19.62 -7.65
CA GLY A 77 -14.13 -20.99 -7.90
C GLY A 77 -15.20 -21.03 -9.00
N GLU A 78 -16.39 -21.54 -8.69
CA GLU A 78 -17.52 -21.59 -9.64
C GLU A 78 -18.31 -20.27 -9.73
N ARG A 79 -18.11 -19.33 -8.81
CA ARG A 79 -18.82 -18.05 -8.80
C ARG A 79 -18.19 -17.07 -9.77
N ARG A 80 -19.02 -16.35 -10.50
CA ARG A 80 -18.60 -15.24 -11.37
C ARG A 80 -19.18 -13.94 -10.88
N ILE A 81 -18.34 -12.92 -10.78
CA ILE A 81 -18.70 -11.58 -10.31
C ILE A 81 -18.22 -10.58 -11.35
N VAL A 82 -19.08 -9.64 -11.71
CA VAL A 82 -18.71 -8.52 -12.58
C VAL A 82 -18.60 -7.27 -11.72
N LEU A 83 -17.42 -6.65 -11.75
CA LEU A 83 -17.16 -5.35 -11.11
C LEU A 83 -17.10 -4.28 -12.18
N ASP A 84 -17.82 -3.17 -11.98
CA ASP A 84 -17.77 -1.97 -12.80
C ASP A 84 -17.37 -0.79 -11.93
N VAL A 85 -16.39 0.00 -12.39
CA VAL A 85 -16.01 1.28 -11.79
C VAL A 85 -16.06 2.35 -12.87
N GLN A 86 -16.75 3.43 -12.58
CA GLN A 86 -16.68 4.67 -13.33
C GLN A 86 -15.88 5.69 -12.53
N ILE A 87 -14.73 6.06 -13.04
CA ILE A 87 -13.85 7.10 -12.49
C ILE A 87 -14.21 8.39 -13.18
N ASN A 88 -14.74 9.36 -12.43
CA ASN A 88 -15.13 10.65 -12.98
C ASN A 88 -13.96 11.65 -12.87
N ARG A 89 -13.74 12.44 -13.92
CA ARG A 89 -12.77 13.55 -13.90
C ARG A 89 -13.15 14.58 -12.84
N THR A 90 -14.45 14.81 -12.69
CA THR A 90 -15.03 15.68 -11.67
C THR A 90 -16.18 14.98 -10.96
N GLY A 91 -16.30 15.18 -9.65
CA GLY A 91 -17.36 14.57 -8.84
C GLY A 91 -17.02 13.15 -8.34
N PRO A 92 -17.94 12.49 -7.64
CA PRO A 92 -17.70 11.20 -7.02
C PRO A 92 -17.66 10.05 -8.05
N ASN A 93 -16.79 9.09 -7.82
CA ASN A 93 -16.74 7.85 -8.59
C ASN A 93 -17.98 6.99 -8.31
N LYS A 94 -18.33 6.12 -9.27
CA LYS A 94 -19.47 5.21 -9.17
C LYS A 94 -18.99 3.77 -9.31
N ALA A 95 -19.66 2.83 -8.64
CA ALA A 95 -19.34 1.42 -8.73
C ALA A 95 -20.60 0.56 -8.83
N ARG A 96 -20.47 -0.62 -9.45
CA ARG A 96 -21.50 -1.65 -9.52
C ARG A 96 -20.89 -3.02 -9.30
N VAL A 97 -21.66 -3.90 -8.70
CA VAL A 97 -21.36 -5.33 -8.58
C VAL A 97 -22.51 -6.11 -9.19
N ASN A 98 -22.25 -6.90 -10.22
CA ASN A 98 -23.27 -7.61 -11.01
C ASN A 98 -24.39 -6.67 -11.49
N GLY A 99 -24.05 -5.44 -11.89
CA GLY A 99 -24.98 -4.41 -12.35
C GLY A 99 -25.69 -3.63 -11.24
N ALA A 100 -25.70 -4.11 -10.00
CA ALA A 100 -26.29 -3.41 -8.86
C ALA A 100 -25.35 -2.29 -8.36
N PRO A 101 -25.84 -1.05 -8.12
CA PRO A 101 -25.01 0.03 -7.64
C PRO A 101 -24.53 -0.24 -6.20
N VAL A 102 -23.25 0.01 -5.95
CA VAL A 102 -22.61 -0.07 -4.63
C VAL A 102 -21.75 1.15 -4.39
N ARG A 103 -21.35 1.40 -3.15
CA ARG A 103 -20.37 2.43 -2.87
C ARG A 103 -18.99 1.93 -3.33
N PRO A 104 -18.14 2.76 -3.99
CA PRO A 104 -16.82 2.34 -4.45
C PRO A 104 -16.00 1.65 -3.36
N VAL A 105 -16.04 2.15 -2.12
CA VAL A 105 -15.32 1.58 -0.95
C VAL A 105 -15.66 0.11 -0.66
N GLU A 106 -16.71 -0.44 -1.27
CA GLU A 106 -17.11 -1.85 -1.10
C GLU A 106 -16.41 -2.79 -2.09
N LEU A 107 -15.83 -2.28 -3.19
CA LEU A 107 -15.17 -3.11 -4.22
C LEU A 107 -14.00 -3.96 -3.70
N PRO A 108 -13.12 -3.48 -2.79
CA PRO A 108 -12.04 -4.30 -2.25
C PRO A 108 -12.49 -5.57 -1.51
N ARG A 109 -13.79 -5.70 -1.22
CA ARG A 109 -14.36 -6.94 -0.67
C ARG A 109 -14.44 -8.07 -1.70
N TYR A 110 -14.39 -7.74 -2.98
CA TYR A 110 -14.59 -8.67 -4.09
C TYR A 110 -13.32 -8.93 -4.89
N ALA A 111 -12.27 -8.14 -4.67
CA ALA A 111 -11.01 -8.26 -5.39
C ALA A 111 -9.83 -8.13 -4.43
N GLN A 112 -8.87 -9.03 -4.54
CA GLN A 112 -7.60 -8.98 -3.83
C GLN A 112 -6.46 -9.01 -4.85
N VAL A 113 -5.60 -8.01 -4.80
CA VAL A 113 -4.49 -7.85 -5.74
C VAL A 113 -3.24 -7.44 -4.98
N VAL A 114 -2.12 -8.06 -5.30
CA VAL A 114 -0.81 -7.62 -4.84
C VAL A 114 0.01 -7.18 -6.04
N LEU A 115 0.29 -5.90 -6.09
CA LEU A 115 1.10 -5.29 -7.13
C LEU A 115 2.55 -5.19 -6.66
N PHE A 116 3.46 -5.66 -7.51
CA PHE A 116 4.90 -5.45 -7.45
C PHE A 116 5.24 -4.45 -8.56
N ALA A 117 5.84 -3.32 -8.22
CA ALA A 117 6.18 -2.27 -9.18
C ALA A 117 7.49 -1.57 -8.79
N PRO A 118 8.17 -0.89 -9.72
CA PRO A 118 9.38 -0.13 -9.42
C PRO A 118 9.20 0.90 -8.29
N GLU A 119 8.01 1.45 -8.16
CA GLU A 119 7.62 2.37 -7.10
C GLU A 119 7.71 1.77 -5.69
N ASP A 120 7.73 0.44 -5.57
CA ASP A 120 7.86 -0.25 -4.29
C ASP A 120 9.20 0.02 -3.57
N LEU A 121 10.22 0.45 -4.30
CA LEU A 121 11.44 0.96 -3.70
C LEU A 121 11.18 2.16 -2.77
N GLN A 122 10.08 2.90 -2.96
CA GLN A 122 9.68 3.98 -2.06
C GLN A 122 9.28 3.45 -0.68
N ILE A 123 8.81 2.21 -0.55
CA ILE A 123 8.54 1.60 0.76
C ILE A 123 9.85 1.46 1.54
N VAL A 124 10.93 1.12 0.84
CA VAL A 124 12.23 0.84 1.44
C VAL A 124 13.07 2.09 1.63
N ARG A 125 13.16 2.95 0.61
CA ARG A 125 14.05 4.11 0.55
C ARG A 125 13.35 5.44 0.75
N GLY A 126 12.04 5.46 0.54
CA GLY A 126 11.21 6.67 0.63
C GLY A 126 10.91 7.10 2.06
N ASP A 127 9.94 7.99 2.17
CA ASP A 127 9.52 8.57 3.43
C ASP A 127 8.58 7.65 4.21
N PRO A 128 8.41 7.87 5.51
CA PRO A 128 7.51 7.11 6.37
C PRO A 128 6.08 6.99 5.81
N SER A 129 5.62 8.00 5.08
CA SER A 129 4.30 8.01 4.44
C SER A 129 4.11 6.84 3.44
N ALA A 130 5.17 6.44 2.71
CA ALA A 130 5.11 5.30 1.79
C ALA A 130 4.93 3.98 2.56
N ARG A 131 5.62 3.81 3.69
CA ARG A 131 5.50 2.62 4.55
C ARG A 131 4.14 2.54 5.24
N ARG A 132 3.61 3.70 5.70
CA ARG A 132 2.24 3.76 6.23
C ARG A 132 1.22 3.38 5.17
N ARG A 133 1.32 3.93 3.95
CA ARG A 133 0.41 3.58 2.84
C ARG A 133 0.47 2.09 2.49
N PHE A 134 1.66 1.50 2.47
CA PHE A 134 1.83 0.05 2.25
C PHE A 134 1.07 -0.76 3.31
N ALA A 135 1.27 -0.46 4.60
CA ALA A 135 0.61 -1.16 5.70
C ALA A 135 -0.91 -0.95 5.68
N ASP A 136 -1.38 0.28 5.44
CA ASP A 136 -2.80 0.61 5.43
C ASP A 136 -3.54 -0.02 4.22
N ALA A 137 -2.88 -0.12 3.07
CA ALA A 137 -3.41 -0.84 1.91
C ALA A 137 -3.58 -2.33 2.20
N LEU A 138 -2.58 -2.96 2.85
CA LEU A 138 -2.67 -4.36 3.24
C LEU A 138 -3.73 -4.58 4.32
N LEU A 139 -3.83 -3.67 5.31
CA LEU A 139 -4.89 -3.69 6.33
C LEU A 139 -6.27 -3.64 5.69
N THR A 140 -6.48 -2.78 4.72
CA THR A 140 -7.76 -2.63 4.02
C THR A 140 -8.13 -3.88 3.22
N GLN A 141 -7.17 -4.50 2.53
CA GLN A 141 -7.41 -5.75 1.80
C GLN A 141 -7.70 -6.93 2.74
N ARG A 142 -7.00 -6.99 3.89
CA ARG A 142 -7.21 -8.00 4.93
C ARG A 142 -8.54 -7.82 5.65
N SER A 143 -8.89 -6.59 5.97
CA SER A 143 -10.11 -6.21 6.70
C SER A 143 -10.73 -4.96 6.09
N PRO A 144 -11.71 -5.10 5.18
CA PRO A 144 -12.34 -3.96 4.49
C PRO A 144 -12.94 -2.91 5.42
N ARG A 145 -13.27 -3.27 6.67
CA ARG A 145 -13.70 -2.34 7.71
C ARG A 145 -12.65 -1.27 8.01
N MET A 146 -11.38 -1.62 7.90
CA MET A 146 -10.28 -0.69 8.19
C MET A 146 -10.24 0.50 7.23
N ALA A 147 -10.76 0.37 6.01
CA ALA A 147 -10.91 1.52 5.12
C ALA A 147 -11.77 2.63 5.74
N GLY A 148 -12.87 2.25 6.42
CA GLY A 148 -13.72 3.20 7.15
C GLY A 148 -13.00 3.83 8.34
N VAL A 149 -12.29 3.02 9.13
CA VAL A 149 -11.55 3.49 10.31
C VAL A 149 -10.45 4.50 9.92
N LEU A 150 -9.67 4.18 8.89
CA LEU A 150 -8.63 5.08 8.36
C LEU A 150 -9.21 6.39 7.81
N ALA A 151 -10.32 6.32 7.07
CA ALA A 151 -11.00 7.51 6.54
C ALA A 151 -11.58 8.38 7.66
N ASP A 152 -12.15 7.77 8.70
CA ASP A 152 -12.70 8.50 9.86
C ASP A 152 -11.57 9.12 10.69
N TYR A 153 -10.45 8.39 10.89
CA TYR A 153 -9.26 8.92 11.54
C TYR A 153 -8.72 10.16 10.80
N ASP A 154 -8.57 10.08 9.48
CA ASP A 154 -8.11 11.22 8.66
C ASP A 154 -9.06 12.41 8.73
N ARG A 155 -10.38 12.17 8.73
CA ARG A 155 -11.39 13.22 8.90
C ARG A 155 -11.27 13.90 10.27
N VAL A 156 -11.15 13.12 11.34
CA VAL A 156 -10.98 13.63 12.71
C VAL A 156 -9.68 14.43 12.83
N LEU A 157 -8.59 13.93 12.27
CA LEU A 157 -7.30 14.62 12.23
C LEU A 157 -7.38 15.98 11.52
N LYS A 158 -8.03 16.04 10.35
CA LYS A 158 -8.24 17.30 9.61
C LYS A 158 -9.06 18.31 10.42
N GLN A 159 -10.14 17.86 11.07
CA GLN A 159 -10.96 18.74 11.91
C GLN A 159 -10.19 19.25 13.14
N ARG A 160 -9.44 18.36 13.80
CA ARG A 160 -8.59 18.73 14.91
C ARG A 160 -7.53 19.76 14.51
N ASN A 161 -6.84 19.55 13.38
CA ASN A 161 -5.87 20.49 12.84
C ASN A 161 -6.48 21.85 12.48
N ALA A 162 -7.71 21.88 11.95
CA ALA A 162 -8.45 23.12 11.69
C ALA A 162 -8.74 23.89 12.98
N LEU A 163 -9.11 23.17 14.06
CA LEU A 163 -9.30 23.80 15.38
C LEU A 163 -7.98 24.37 15.95
N LEU A 164 -6.87 23.63 15.86
CA LEU A 164 -5.55 24.11 16.27
C LEU A 164 -5.15 25.40 15.52
N LYS A 165 -5.38 25.44 14.19
CA LYS A 165 -5.14 26.64 13.37
C LYS A 165 -6.01 27.82 13.84
N SER A 166 -7.30 27.58 14.11
CA SER A 166 -8.22 28.59 14.60
C SER A 166 -7.85 29.07 16.01
N ALA A 167 -7.47 28.17 16.93
CA ALA A 167 -7.03 28.53 18.27
C ALA A 167 -5.78 29.39 18.25
N ARG A 168 -4.78 29.04 17.42
CA ARG A 168 -3.56 29.83 17.22
C ARG A 168 -3.89 31.23 16.71
N SER A 169 -4.73 31.36 15.66
CA SER A 169 -5.08 32.64 15.05
C SER A 169 -5.83 33.58 16.02
N ARG A 170 -6.59 33.04 16.97
CA ARG A 170 -7.37 33.76 17.96
C ARG A 170 -6.61 34.00 19.26
N GLY A 171 -5.39 33.47 19.43
CA GLY A 171 -4.62 33.57 20.67
C GLY A 171 -5.29 32.82 21.84
N VAL A 172 -6.17 31.83 21.57
CA VAL A 172 -6.91 31.10 22.60
C VAL A 172 -5.97 30.18 23.36
N ARG A 173 -5.98 30.32 24.70
CA ARG A 173 -5.21 29.50 25.65
C ARG A 173 -6.13 29.01 26.78
N GLY A 174 -5.83 27.87 27.36
CA GLY A 174 -6.57 27.33 28.54
C GLY A 174 -7.98 26.87 28.25
N GLU A 175 -8.96 27.28 29.04
CA GLU A 175 -10.35 26.77 29.04
C GLU A 175 -11.11 26.91 27.71
N GLY A 176 -10.65 27.79 26.78
CA GLY A 176 -11.21 27.90 25.43
C GLY A 176 -10.96 26.70 24.52
N LEU A 177 -10.28 25.64 25.00
CA LEU A 177 -9.92 24.44 24.25
C LEU A 177 -10.80 23.22 24.54
N SER A 178 -11.91 23.36 25.30
CA SER A 178 -12.81 22.24 25.63
C SER A 178 -13.34 21.49 24.40
N THR A 179 -13.55 22.21 23.29
CA THR A 179 -13.94 21.59 22.01
C THR A 179 -12.85 20.68 21.45
N LEU A 180 -11.57 20.92 21.78
CA LEU A 180 -10.47 20.10 21.30
C LEU A 180 -10.44 18.73 21.98
N GLU A 181 -10.87 18.63 23.25
CA GLU A 181 -10.94 17.37 24.01
C GLU A 181 -11.85 16.36 23.34
N VAL A 182 -12.98 16.79 22.79
CA VAL A 182 -13.91 15.93 22.05
C VAL A 182 -13.24 15.31 20.81
N TRP A 183 -12.40 16.09 20.14
CA TRP A 183 -11.65 15.60 18.99
C TRP A 183 -10.46 14.75 19.39
N ASP A 184 -9.85 15.00 20.54
CA ASP A 184 -8.81 14.15 21.13
C ASP A 184 -9.35 12.77 21.43
N ASP A 185 -10.51 12.66 22.08
CA ASP A 185 -11.13 11.38 22.38
C ASP A 185 -11.45 10.57 21.13
N LYS A 186 -11.99 11.21 20.09
CA LYS A 186 -12.25 10.56 18.80
C LYS A 186 -10.95 10.13 18.11
N LEU A 187 -9.93 11.00 18.13
CA LEU A 187 -8.61 10.72 17.56
C LEU A 187 -7.94 9.54 18.25
N VAL A 188 -8.00 9.50 19.59
CA VAL A 188 -7.45 8.41 20.41
C VAL A 188 -8.19 7.11 20.12
N HIS A 189 -9.52 7.14 20.10
CA HIS A 189 -10.31 5.92 19.83
C HIS A 189 -9.95 5.29 18.49
N LEU A 190 -10.03 6.07 17.40
CA LEU A 190 -9.73 5.58 16.05
C LEU A 190 -8.24 5.27 15.86
N GLY A 191 -7.37 6.13 16.40
CA GLY A 191 -5.92 5.94 16.28
C GLY A 191 -5.41 4.71 17.03
N THR A 192 -6.00 4.38 18.18
CA THR A 192 -5.71 3.14 18.92
C THR A 192 -6.03 1.91 18.07
N GLU A 193 -7.13 1.93 17.35
CA GLU A 193 -7.50 0.82 16.45
C GLU A 193 -6.49 0.68 15.31
N VAL A 194 -6.07 1.79 14.69
CA VAL A 194 -5.05 1.79 13.63
C VAL A 194 -3.72 1.26 14.15
N ILE A 195 -3.24 1.73 15.32
CA ILE A 195 -1.98 1.29 15.92
C ILE A 195 -2.00 -0.23 16.17
N ARG A 196 -3.08 -0.73 16.78
CA ARG A 196 -3.23 -2.18 17.04
C ARG A 196 -3.18 -2.99 15.75
N ALA A 197 -3.92 -2.56 14.74
CA ALA A 197 -3.99 -3.25 13.45
C ALA A 197 -2.62 -3.26 12.75
N ARG A 198 -1.88 -2.14 12.79
CA ARG A 198 -0.53 -2.04 12.21
C ARG A 198 0.48 -2.89 12.96
N ARG A 199 0.44 -2.93 14.31
CA ARG A 199 1.30 -3.83 15.11
C ARG A 199 1.03 -5.30 14.76
N ALA A 200 -0.23 -5.69 14.66
CA ALA A 200 -0.60 -7.06 14.27
C ALA A 200 -0.09 -7.42 12.88
N ILE A 201 -0.22 -6.52 11.87
CA ILE A 201 0.32 -6.78 10.53
C ILE A 201 1.85 -6.91 10.55
N ALA A 202 2.58 -6.08 11.27
CA ALA A 202 4.02 -6.20 11.34
C ALA A 202 4.46 -7.55 11.96
N ALA A 203 3.76 -7.99 13.01
CA ALA A 203 4.00 -9.29 13.62
C ALA A 203 3.71 -10.44 12.63
N ASP A 204 2.55 -10.40 11.96
CA ASP A 204 2.14 -11.42 10.99
C ASP A 204 3.03 -11.46 9.74
N LEU A 205 3.67 -10.34 9.37
CA LEU A 205 4.57 -10.25 8.23
C LEU A 205 6.02 -10.67 8.56
N SER A 206 6.45 -10.64 9.83
CA SER A 206 7.86 -10.80 10.20
C SER A 206 8.47 -12.09 9.68
N GLU A 207 7.88 -13.24 9.95
CA GLU A 207 8.37 -14.54 9.46
C GLU A 207 8.20 -14.70 7.93
N PRO A 208 7.02 -14.40 7.33
CA PRO A 208 6.86 -14.43 5.88
C PRO A 208 7.85 -13.55 5.11
N VAL A 209 8.20 -12.37 5.64
CA VAL A 209 9.20 -11.48 5.01
C VAL A 209 10.59 -12.08 5.12
N ALA A 210 10.97 -12.62 6.28
CA ALA A 210 12.27 -13.27 6.45
C ALA A 210 12.44 -14.45 5.46
N THR A 211 11.41 -15.30 5.36
CA THR A 211 11.40 -16.44 4.44
C THR A 211 11.46 -15.99 2.97
N ALA A 212 10.64 -14.99 2.59
CA ALA A 212 10.63 -14.48 1.22
C ALA A 212 11.95 -13.80 0.87
N TYR A 213 12.53 -13.03 1.79
CA TYR A 213 13.81 -12.36 1.58
C TYR A 213 14.93 -13.38 1.35
N ALA A 214 15.05 -14.39 2.21
CA ALA A 214 16.07 -15.43 2.07
C ALA A 214 15.94 -16.16 0.72
N ALA A 215 14.71 -16.47 0.31
CA ALA A 215 14.43 -17.12 -0.97
C ALA A 215 14.81 -16.24 -2.17
N ILE A 216 14.55 -14.94 -2.14
CA ILE A 216 14.84 -14.00 -3.24
C ILE A 216 16.32 -13.62 -3.26
N ALA A 217 16.88 -13.24 -2.10
CA ALA A 217 18.28 -12.79 -2.00
C ALA A 217 19.29 -13.94 -2.07
N GLY A 218 18.88 -15.17 -1.77
CA GLY A 218 19.77 -16.33 -1.66
C GLY A 218 20.68 -16.31 -0.44
N ALA A 219 20.35 -15.47 0.55
CA ALA A 219 21.08 -15.32 1.81
C ALA A 219 20.15 -14.88 2.94
N ASP A 220 20.34 -15.42 4.14
CA ASP A 220 19.61 -14.99 5.33
C ASP A 220 20.30 -13.78 5.96
N HIS A 221 19.73 -12.60 5.74
CA HIS A 221 20.17 -11.35 6.35
C HIS A 221 19.24 -10.86 7.46
N ARG A 222 18.34 -11.70 7.95
CA ARG A 222 17.41 -11.43 9.06
C ARG A 222 16.71 -10.08 8.92
N PRO A 223 15.81 -9.93 7.94
CA PRO A 223 15.01 -8.73 7.83
C PRO A 223 14.07 -8.59 9.04
N GLU A 224 13.99 -7.39 9.59
CA GLU A 224 13.19 -7.06 10.76
C GLU A 224 12.22 -5.92 10.42
N LEU A 225 11.02 -6.00 10.99
CA LEU A 225 9.93 -5.04 10.84
C LEU A 225 9.51 -4.55 12.22
N GLU A 226 9.61 -3.26 12.49
CA GLU A 226 9.27 -2.68 13.79
C GLU A 226 8.57 -1.33 13.62
N TRP A 227 7.43 -1.13 14.28
CA TRP A 227 6.80 0.17 14.31
C TRP A 227 7.47 1.10 15.32
N ASN A 228 7.99 2.21 14.84
CA ASN A 228 8.36 3.36 15.66
C ASN A 228 7.12 4.24 15.86
N LEU A 229 6.54 4.20 17.05
CA LEU A 229 5.30 4.86 17.34
C LEU A 229 5.54 6.23 17.99
N SER A 230 4.93 7.24 17.45
CA SER A 230 5.01 8.62 17.97
C SER A 230 4.36 8.76 19.35
N VAL A 231 3.45 7.86 19.71
CA VAL A 231 2.82 7.81 21.03
C VAL A 231 3.77 7.31 22.14
N ASP A 232 4.76 6.49 21.78
CA ASP A 232 5.76 5.93 22.73
C ASP A 232 7.01 6.84 22.83
N GLY A 233 6.93 8.07 22.32
CA GLY A 233 8.07 9.02 22.31
C GLY A 233 9.05 8.81 21.17
N GLY A 234 8.72 7.98 20.19
CA GLY A 234 9.46 7.86 18.94
C GLY A 234 9.59 9.22 18.25
N ASP A 235 10.73 9.46 17.58
CA ASP A 235 10.89 10.67 16.78
C ASP A 235 9.76 10.70 15.75
N ALA A 236 8.92 11.75 15.81
CA ALA A 236 7.85 11.94 14.85
C ALA A 236 8.47 11.97 13.44
N ALA A 237 7.95 11.16 12.54
CA ALA A 237 8.40 11.16 11.16
C ALA A 237 8.21 12.56 10.58
N ASP A 238 9.31 13.16 10.12
CA ASP A 238 9.29 14.45 9.44
C ASP A 238 8.83 14.22 8.00
N ASP A 239 7.57 14.47 7.74
CA ASP A 239 6.93 14.27 6.41
C ASP A 239 7.17 15.47 5.48
N GLY A 240 8.24 16.26 5.69
CA GLY A 240 8.69 17.24 4.70
C GLY A 240 7.77 18.44 4.44
N ASP A 241 6.73 18.64 5.23
CA ASP A 241 5.81 19.79 5.10
C ASP A 241 6.35 21.07 5.79
N ASP A 242 7.58 21.02 6.30
CA ASP A 242 8.25 22.20 6.87
C ASP A 242 9.43 22.59 5.96
N LEU A 243 9.31 23.73 5.27
CA LEU A 243 10.36 24.37 4.48
C LEU A 243 11.47 24.87 5.43
N GLY A 244 12.28 23.98 5.96
CA GLY A 244 13.38 24.32 6.87
C GLY A 244 14.45 23.26 6.88
N THR A 245 15.57 23.55 6.22
CA THR A 245 16.94 23.00 6.28
C THR A 245 17.14 21.62 6.93
N PRO A 246 17.72 20.64 6.24
CA PRO A 246 18.05 19.33 6.81
C PRO A 246 19.20 19.50 7.82
N ALA A 247 18.89 19.48 9.09
CA ALA A 247 19.89 19.34 10.14
C ALA A 247 20.30 17.87 10.25
N LEU A 248 21.49 17.56 9.78
CA LEU A 248 22.24 16.34 10.13
C LEU A 248 22.37 16.29 11.67
N ARG A 249 21.52 15.54 12.33
CA ARG A 249 21.72 15.13 13.72
C ARG A 249 21.98 13.64 13.77
N ALA A 250 23.28 13.30 13.89
CA ALA A 250 23.71 12.02 14.39
C ALA A 250 23.10 11.81 15.78
N GLY A 251 22.21 10.82 15.91
CA GLY A 251 21.63 10.45 17.20
C GLY A 251 22.70 9.79 18.07
N THR A 252 23.18 10.49 19.07
CA THR A 252 23.94 9.92 20.19
C THR A 252 22.96 9.10 21.04
N ARG A 253 23.07 7.77 20.96
CA ARG A 253 22.47 6.88 21.95
C ARG A 253 23.07 7.16 23.32
N SER A 254 22.25 7.54 24.27
CA SER A 254 22.59 7.45 25.69
C SER A 254 22.67 5.96 26.07
N ALA A 255 23.87 5.55 26.46
CA ALA A 255 24.13 4.20 26.97
C ALA A 255 23.67 4.13 28.43
N ASN A 256 22.39 3.86 28.66
CA ASN A 256 21.93 3.27 29.91
C ASN A 256 21.19 1.98 29.57
N GLY A 257 21.87 0.86 29.96
CA GLY A 257 21.44 -0.47 29.65
C GLY A 257 20.21 -0.88 30.45
N GLU A 258 19.07 -0.83 29.78
CA GLU A 258 17.94 -1.71 30.02
C GLU A 258 17.49 -2.20 28.66
N ASP A 259 17.53 -3.53 28.50
CA ASP A 259 17.14 -4.21 27.27
C ASP A 259 15.60 -4.09 27.08
N PRO A 260 15.07 -3.36 26.07
CA PRO A 260 13.64 -3.22 25.88
C PRO A 260 12.97 -4.48 25.29
N ARG A 261 13.66 -5.61 25.27
CA ARG A 261 13.16 -6.87 24.65
C ARG A 261 12.12 -7.63 25.46
N ALA A 262 11.73 -7.14 26.62
CA ALA A 262 10.69 -7.74 27.45
C ALA A 262 9.37 -6.97 27.34
N GLY A 263 8.65 -7.09 26.20
CA GLY A 263 7.34 -6.46 26.06
C GLY A 263 6.74 -6.48 24.66
N SER A 264 6.88 -7.55 23.87
CA SER A 264 6.15 -7.71 22.60
C SER A 264 4.75 -8.29 22.80
N GLY A 265 4.06 -7.90 23.88
CA GLY A 265 2.63 -8.08 24.01
C GLY A 265 1.93 -6.93 23.29
N ALA A 266 1.00 -7.21 22.38
CA ALA A 266 0.06 -6.21 21.88
C ALA A 266 -0.67 -5.64 23.09
N GLY A 267 -0.27 -4.44 23.55
CA GLY A 267 -0.91 -3.78 24.69
C GLY A 267 -2.42 -3.72 24.47
N SER A 268 -3.20 -3.77 25.54
CA SER A 268 -4.67 -3.68 25.42
C SER A 268 -5.06 -2.37 24.74
N ALA A 269 -6.24 -2.32 24.15
CA ALA A 269 -6.73 -1.07 23.55
C ALA A 269 -6.77 0.08 24.56
N GLU A 270 -7.04 -0.25 25.83
CA GLU A 270 -7.09 0.69 26.93
C GLU A 270 -5.69 1.25 27.25
N GLU A 271 -4.68 0.40 27.32
CA GLU A 271 -3.28 0.82 27.54
C GLU A 271 -2.76 1.73 26.42
N ILE A 272 -2.94 1.33 25.16
CA ILE A 272 -2.54 2.15 24.00
C ILE A 272 -3.29 3.49 24.02
N GLY A 273 -4.61 3.47 24.30
CA GLY A 273 -5.42 4.68 24.41
C GLY A 273 -4.96 5.61 25.54
N ALA A 274 -4.57 5.07 26.69
CA ALA A 274 -4.03 5.85 27.81
C ALA A 274 -2.69 6.50 27.44
N VAL A 275 -1.76 5.76 26.86
CA VAL A 275 -0.47 6.27 26.37
C VAL A 275 -0.68 7.36 25.33
N PHE A 276 -1.61 7.15 24.38
CA PHE A 276 -1.90 8.14 23.36
C PHE A 276 -2.47 9.44 23.94
N ARG A 277 -3.39 9.38 24.92
CA ARG A 277 -3.90 10.58 25.61
C ARG A 277 -2.78 11.32 26.33
N ALA A 278 -1.92 10.60 27.04
CA ALA A 278 -0.79 11.20 27.74
C ALA A 278 0.18 11.88 26.78
N ALA A 279 0.48 11.27 25.63
CA ALA A 279 1.35 11.84 24.61
C ALA A 279 0.74 13.11 23.98
N LEU A 280 -0.58 13.12 23.68
CA LEU A 280 -1.27 14.33 23.20
C LEU A 280 -1.22 15.46 24.24
N ALA A 281 -1.46 15.15 25.51
CA ALA A 281 -1.38 16.14 26.59
C ALA A 281 0.03 16.73 26.72
N ALA A 282 1.08 15.91 26.68
CA ALA A 282 2.47 16.33 26.73
C ALA A 282 2.88 17.24 25.57
N LYS A 283 2.32 17.01 24.36
CA LYS A 283 2.62 17.81 23.15
C LYS A 283 1.67 18.99 22.92
N ARG A 284 0.66 19.18 23.76
CA ARG A 284 -0.40 20.18 23.58
C ARG A 284 0.13 21.59 23.28
N SER A 285 1.11 22.07 24.06
CA SER A 285 1.68 23.40 23.86
C SER A 285 2.36 23.55 22.51
N GLN A 286 3.11 22.52 22.08
CA GLN A 286 3.80 22.52 20.79
C GLN A 286 2.79 22.40 19.62
N GLU A 287 1.71 21.63 19.79
CA GLU A 287 0.65 21.51 18.78
C GLU A 287 -0.10 22.83 18.55
N LEU A 288 -0.37 23.58 19.63
CA LEU A 288 -0.95 24.92 19.54
C LEU A 288 -0.02 25.91 18.84
N GLU A 289 1.27 25.86 19.14
CA GLU A 289 2.28 26.71 18.53
C GLU A 289 2.44 26.42 17.04
N ARG A 290 2.55 25.13 16.66
CA ARG A 290 2.70 24.68 15.26
C ARG A 290 1.38 24.62 14.50
N ALA A 291 0.24 24.64 15.18
CA ALA A 291 -1.10 24.49 14.63
C ALA A 291 -1.35 23.15 13.88
N ILE A 292 -0.68 22.09 14.32
CA ILE A 292 -0.79 20.74 13.76
C ILE A 292 -0.75 19.68 14.86
N THR A 293 -1.32 18.51 14.60
CA THR A 293 -1.23 17.34 15.45
C THR A 293 0.15 16.68 15.30
N LEU A 294 0.84 16.46 16.42
CA LEU A 294 2.22 15.95 16.44
C LEU A 294 2.33 14.48 16.84
N VAL A 295 1.26 13.87 17.33
CA VAL A 295 1.24 12.51 17.86
C VAL A 295 0.10 11.72 17.25
N GLY A 296 0.34 10.45 16.97
CA GLY A 296 -0.65 9.51 16.46
C GLY A 296 -0.19 8.76 15.20
N PRO A 297 -0.97 7.78 14.72
CA PRO A 297 -0.56 6.88 13.63
C PRO A 297 -0.19 7.57 12.32
N HIS A 298 -0.59 8.82 12.08
CA HIS A 298 -0.16 9.61 10.94
C HIS A 298 1.31 10.08 11.05
N ARG A 299 1.95 9.95 12.21
CA ARG A 299 3.36 10.28 12.49
C ARG A 299 4.25 9.08 12.73
N ASP A 300 3.68 7.87 12.74
CA ASP A 300 4.43 6.64 12.97
C ASP A 300 5.25 6.25 11.74
N ASP A 301 6.29 5.44 11.96
CA ASP A 301 7.11 4.85 10.91
C ASP A 301 7.28 3.34 11.08
N LEU A 302 7.27 2.60 9.97
CA LEU A 302 7.62 1.19 9.95
C LEU A 302 9.11 1.07 9.62
N LEU A 303 9.93 0.82 10.63
CA LEU A 303 11.36 0.62 10.48
C LEU A 303 11.64 -0.73 9.84
N LEU A 304 12.43 -0.69 8.77
CA LEU A 304 12.91 -1.87 8.06
C LEU A 304 14.41 -2.01 8.34
N ARG A 305 14.81 -3.17 8.86
CA ARG A 305 16.21 -3.46 9.12
C ARG A 305 16.65 -4.75 8.41
N VAL A 306 17.91 -4.81 8.05
CA VAL A 306 18.58 -6.01 7.52
C VAL A 306 19.94 -6.12 8.20
N ARG A 307 20.27 -7.28 8.76
CA ARG A 307 21.48 -7.46 9.57
C ARG A 307 21.58 -6.49 10.75
N GLY A 308 20.44 -6.11 11.34
CA GLY A 308 20.35 -5.14 12.43
C GLY A 308 20.54 -3.67 12.01
N LEU A 309 20.82 -3.37 10.73
CA LEU A 309 21.00 -2.02 10.21
C LEU A 309 19.73 -1.54 9.47
N PRO A 310 19.40 -0.24 9.54
CA PRO A 310 18.32 0.33 8.74
C PRO A 310 18.56 0.09 7.25
N VAL A 311 17.51 -0.34 6.52
CA VAL A 311 17.64 -0.55 5.07
C VAL A 311 17.85 0.78 4.35
N LYS A 312 17.13 1.84 4.78
CA LYS A 312 17.31 3.21 4.24
C LYS A 312 18.72 3.71 4.59
N GLY A 313 19.50 4.00 3.57
CA GLY A 313 20.86 4.54 3.66
C GLY A 313 21.98 3.50 3.80
N TYR A 314 21.69 2.24 4.14
CA TYR A 314 22.70 1.19 4.32
C TYR A 314 22.61 0.05 3.30
N ALA A 315 21.43 -0.29 2.83
CA ALA A 315 21.26 -1.38 1.89
C ALA A 315 21.67 -0.99 0.47
N SER A 316 22.31 -1.90 -0.24
CA SER A 316 22.57 -1.80 -1.66
C SER A 316 21.27 -1.73 -2.47
N HIS A 317 21.37 -1.42 -3.77
CA HIS A 317 20.20 -1.43 -4.66
C HIS A 317 19.52 -2.79 -4.70
N GLY A 318 20.30 -3.86 -4.88
CA GLY A 318 19.77 -5.22 -4.93
C GLY A 318 19.16 -5.70 -3.60
N GLU A 319 19.74 -5.32 -2.46
CA GLU A 319 19.15 -5.62 -1.15
C GLU A 319 17.83 -4.87 -0.95
N SER A 320 17.76 -3.60 -1.36
CA SER A 320 16.52 -2.81 -1.29
C SER A 320 15.40 -3.43 -2.13
N TRP A 321 15.72 -3.91 -3.35
CA TRP A 321 14.78 -4.66 -4.18
C TRP A 321 14.35 -5.96 -3.51
N SER A 322 15.28 -6.71 -2.95
CA SER A 322 14.96 -7.97 -2.25
C SER A 322 14.02 -7.74 -1.07
N VAL A 323 14.19 -6.64 -0.32
CA VAL A 323 13.26 -6.26 0.78
C VAL A 323 11.88 -5.86 0.24
N ALA A 324 11.81 -5.03 -0.81
CA ALA A 324 10.55 -4.61 -1.40
C ALA A 324 9.74 -5.81 -1.93
N LEU A 325 10.40 -6.70 -2.68
CA LEU A 325 9.79 -7.93 -3.19
C LEU A 325 9.37 -8.88 -2.07
N ALA A 326 10.19 -9.02 -1.03
CA ALA A 326 9.86 -9.85 0.14
C ALA A 326 8.61 -9.33 0.87
N LEU A 327 8.49 -8.00 1.07
CA LEU A 327 7.30 -7.38 1.66
C LEU A 327 6.04 -7.68 0.84
N ARG A 328 6.11 -7.54 -0.49
CA ARG A 328 4.98 -7.82 -1.39
C ARG A 328 4.63 -9.30 -1.42
N LEU A 329 5.62 -10.20 -1.53
CA LEU A 329 5.38 -11.64 -1.53
C LEU A 329 4.82 -12.12 -0.18
N ALA A 330 5.34 -11.61 0.93
CA ALA A 330 4.80 -11.89 2.26
C ALA A 330 3.36 -11.41 2.40
N SER A 331 3.04 -10.20 1.87
CA SER A 331 1.66 -9.70 1.83
C SER A 331 0.73 -10.61 1.03
N ALA A 332 1.19 -11.10 -0.13
CA ALA A 332 0.42 -12.01 -0.96
C ALA A 332 0.15 -13.36 -0.25
N ARG A 333 1.16 -13.91 0.41
CA ARG A 333 1.02 -15.15 1.20
C ARG A 333 0.10 -14.97 2.40
N LEU A 334 0.19 -13.81 3.09
CA LEU A 334 -0.70 -13.49 4.20
C LEU A 334 -2.16 -13.38 3.74
N LEU A 335 -2.41 -12.71 2.61
CA LEU A 335 -3.74 -12.62 2.02
C LEU A 335 -4.26 -14.00 1.59
N ARG A 336 -3.44 -14.82 0.91
CA ARG A 336 -3.76 -16.21 0.53
C ARG A 336 -4.21 -17.03 1.74
N ALA A 337 -3.46 -16.98 2.83
CA ALA A 337 -3.72 -17.78 4.03
C ALA A 337 -5.03 -17.40 4.74
N GLN A 338 -5.52 -16.19 4.56
CA GLN A 338 -6.70 -15.64 5.25
C GLN A 338 -7.89 -15.38 4.34
N SER A 339 -7.71 -15.50 3.03
CA SER A 339 -8.75 -15.20 2.05
C SER A 339 -9.77 -16.33 1.95
N GLN A 340 -11.04 -15.94 1.87
CA GLN A 340 -12.14 -16.83 1.46
C GLN A 340 -12.44 -16.73 -0.05
N LEU A 341 -11.71 -15.89 -0.76
CA LEU A 341 -11.89 -15.60 -2.18
C LEU A 341 -10.92 -16.40 -3.08
N GLY A 342 -10.04 -17.20 -2.50
CA GLY A 342 -8.90 -17.82 -3.19
C GLY A 342 -7.65 -16.93 -3.14
N ASP A 343 -6.69 -17.20 -3.99
CA ASP A 343 -5.43 -16.43 -4.05
C ASP A 343 -5.68 -14.98 -4.48
N PRO A 344 -4.90 -14.01 -3.97
CA PRO A 344 -4.85 -12.71 -4.59
C PRO A 344 -4.25 -12.81 -5.99
N VAL A 345 -4.69 -11.97 -6.92
CA VAL A 345 -4.02 -11.82 -8.22
C VAL A 345 -2.67 -11.13 -8.00
N LEU A 346 -1.60 -11.74 -8.48
CA LEU A 346 -0.29 -11.09 -8.45
C LEU A 346 -0.07 -10.30 -9.74
N ILE A 347 0.42 -9.08 -9.62
CA ILE A 347 0.83 -8.24 -10.74
C ILE A 347 2.31 -7.88 -10.57
N LEU A 348 3.12 -8.20 -11.57
CA LEU A 348 4.55 -7.92 -11.64
C LEU A 348 4.76 -6.90 -12.77
N ASP A 349 4.73 -5.60 -12.42
CA ASP A 349 4.81 -4.52 -13.40
C ASP A 349 6.27 -4.09 -13.62
N ASP A 350 6.84 -4.45 -14.77
CA ASP A 350 8.23 -4.20 -15.19
C ASP A 350 9.30 -4.66 -14.18
N VAL A 351 8.97 -5.55 -13.24
CA VAL A 351 9.84 -5.99 -12.13
C VAL A 351 11.05 -6.77 -12.62
N PHE A 352 10.86 -7.62 -13.63
CA PHE A 352 11.95 -8.48 -14.11
C PHE A 352 13.09 -7.70 -14.76
N ALA A 353 12.84 -6.53 -15.31
CA ALA A 353 13.86 -5.67 -15.90
C ALA A 353 14.90 -5.18 -14.85
N GLU A 354 14.48 -5.08 -13.59
CA GLU A 354 15.27 -4.57 -12.48
C GLU A 354 16.10 -5.66 -11.74
N LEU A 355 15.94 -6.92 -12.13
CA LEU A 355 16.52 -8.08 -11.44
C LEU A 355 17.60 -8.75 -12.29
N ASP A 356 18.66 -9.27 -11.62
CA ASP A 356 19.59 -10.19 -12.22
C ASP A 356 18.94 -11.56 -12.52
N ALA A 357 19.61 -12.39 -13.32
CA ALA A 357 19.08 -13.66 -13.80
C ALA A 357 18.68 -14.61 -12.63
N ASP A 358 19.49 -14.66 -11.58
CA ASP A 358 19.24 -15.55 -10.45
C ASP A 358 17.99 -15.11 -9.65
N ARG A 359 17.85 -13.80 -9.38
CA ARG A 359 16.66 -13.26 -8.70
C ARG A 359 15.41 -13.39 -9.56
N ARG A 360 15.51 -13.20 -10.90
CA ARG A 360 14.40 -13.45 -11.83
C ARG A 360 13.89 -14.89 -11.71
N ALA A 361 14.80 -15.87 -11.76
CA ALA A 361 14.44 -17.28 -11.65
C ALA A 361 13.81 -17.63 -10.30
N ARG A 362 14.37 -17.11 -9.20
CA ARG A 362 13.84 -17.33 -7.86
C ARG A 362 12.47 -16.70 -7.67
N LEU A 363 12.28 -15.46 -8.11
CA LEU A 363 10.98 -14.78 -8.03
C LEU A 363 9.93 -15.54 -8.85
N ALA A 364 10.25 -15.96 -10.07
CA ALA A 364 9.34 -16.72 -10.91
C ALA A 364 8.89 -18.04 -10.25
N ALA A 365 9.82 -18.76 -9.61
CA ALA A 365 9.49 -19.97 -8.85
C ALA A 365 8.59 -19.69 -7.63
N LEU A 366 8.76 -18.55 -6.97
CA LEU A 366 7.98 -18.17 -5.78
C LEU A 366 6.56 -17.66 -6.09
N VAL A 367 6.33 -17.16 -7.30
CA VAL A 367 5.02 -16.64 -7.71
C VAL A 367 4.25 -17.61 -8.59
N GLY A 368 4.92 -18.61 -9.18
CA GLY A 368 4.32 -19.53 -10.15
C GLY A 368 3.24 -20.47 -9.59
N ASP A 369 3.13 -20.61 -8.27
CA ASP A 369 2.10 -21.41 -7.60
C ASP A 369 0.82 -20.61 -7.25
N PHE A 370 0.76 -19.32 -7.59
CA PHE A 370 -0.44 -18.52 -7.44
C PHE A 370 -1.44 -18.79 -8.58
N GLU A 371 -2.75 -18.74 -8.24
CA GLU A 371 -3.83 -19.00 -9.20
C GLU A 371 -3.74 -18.12 -10.45
N GLN A 372 -3.30 -16.87 -10.33
CA GLN A 372 -3.09 -15.96 -11.45
C GLN A 372 -1.95 -14.99 -11.19
N VAL A 373 -1.07 -14.88 -12.18
CA VAL A 373 0.05 -13.93 -12.20
C VAL A 373 -0.04 -13.10 -13.49
N ILE A 374 -0.02 -11.80 -13.37
CA ILE A 374 0.01 -10.86 -14.48
C ILE A 374 1.41 -10.24 -14.52
N VAL A 375 2.09 -10.33 -15.65
CA VAL A 375 3.43 -9.79 -15.83
C VAL A 375 3.39 -8.74 -16.92
N THR A 376 4.00 -7.58 -16.70
CA THR A 376 4.29 -6.64 -17.79
C THR A 376 5.78 -6.66 -18.09
N ALA A 377 6.15 -6.62 -19.37
CA ALA A 377 7.53 -6.57 -19.81
C ALA A 377 7.68 -5.77 -21.13
N ALA A 378 8.80 -5.11 -21.29
CA ALA A 378 9.10 -4.39 -22.53
C ALA A 378 9.39 -5.38 -23.67
N VAL A 379 10.08 -6.46 -23.37
CA VAL A 379 10.42 -7.57 -24.26
C VAL A 379 10.13 -8.90 -23.56
N GLU A 380 9.74 -9.90 -24.31
CA GLU A 380 9.32 -11.20 -23.78
C GLU A 380 10.49 -11.98 -23.15
N GLU A 381 11.70 -11.73 -23.63
CA GLU A 381 12.93 -12.37 -23.16
C GLU A 381 13.27 -12.01 -21.69
N ASP A 382 12.80 -10.87 -21.22
CA ASP A 382 12.96 -10.49 -19.80
C ASP A 382 12.12 -11.34 -18.84
N VAL A 383 11.04 -11.96 -19.33
CA VAL A 383 10.17 -12.80 -18.53
C VAL A 383 10.73 -14.22 -18.46
N PRO A 384 10.91 -14.80 -17.27
CA PRO A 384 11.33 -16.20 -17.14
C PRO A 384 10.42 -17.18 -17.89
N PRO A 385 10.96 -18.20 -18.56
CA PRO A 385 10.16 -19.16 -19.35
C PRO A 385 8.99 -19.79 -18.59
N ALA A 386 9.16 -20.05 -17.29
CA ALA A 386 8.10 -20.61 -16.44
C ALA A 386 6.84 -19.74 -16.32
N LEU A 387 6.93 -18.46 -16.67
CA LEU A 387 5.80 -17.51 -16.62
C LEU A 387 5.31 -17.08 -18.01
N ARG A 388 5.76 -17.70 -19.10
CA ARG A 388 5.35 -17.37 -20.48
C ARG A 388 4.21 -18.27 -20.97
N ALA A 389 3.17 -18.49 -20.17
CA ALA A 389 2.07 -19.37 -20.57
C ALA A 389 1.11 -18.70 -21.55
N ARG A 390 0.90 -17.39 -21.44
CA ARG A 390 0.01 -16.60 -22.32
C ARG A 390 0.59 -15.23 -22.53
N THR A 391 0.81 -14.82 -23.77
CA THR A 391 1.36 -13.52 -24.13
C THR A 391 0.32 -12.66 -24.81
N VAL A 392 0.14 -11.43 -24.31
CA VAL A 392 -0.75 -10.39 -24.84
C VAL A 392 0.10 -9.23 -25.36
N ARG A 393 0.07 -8.96 -26.66
CA ARG A 393 0.84 -7.87 -27.27
C ARG A 393 0.06 -6.56 -27.23
N VAL A 394 0.69 -5.53 -26.67
CA VAL A 394 0.11 -4.19 -26.48
C VAL A 394 0.87 -3.18 -27.32
N VAL A 395 0.15 -2.47 -28.20
CA VAL A 395 0.72 -1.45 -29.08
C VAL A 395 -0.22 -0.24 -29.14
N GLY A 396 0.28 0.95 -28.79
CA GLY A 396 -0.45 2.21 -28.92
C GLY A 396 -1.81 2.26 -28.25
N GLY A 397 -1.98 1.63 -27.06
CA GLY A 397 -3.27 1.57 -26.39
C GLY A 397 -4.27 0.60 -27.04
N THR A 398 -3.78 -0.39 -27.78
CA THR A 398 -4.62 -1.47 -28.37
C THR A 398 -4.03 -2.83 -28.05
N ILE A 399 -4.91 -3.82 -27.88
CA ILE A 399 -4.54 -5.24 -27.78
C ILE A 399 -4.45 -5.79 -29.21
N GLN A 400 -3.25 -6.18 -29.65
CA GLN A 400 -3.05 -6.62 -31.03
C GLN A 400 -3.12 -8.12 -31.21
N GLN A 401 -2.58 -8.90 -30.26
CA GLN A 401 -2.47 -10.35 -30.40
C GLN A 401 -2.47 -11.01 -29.03
N VAL A 402 -3.04 -12.19 -28.98
CA VAL A 402 -2.99 -13.09 -27.82
C VAL A 402 -2.46 -14.43 -28.29
N ASP A 403 -1.27 -14.78 -27.80
CA ASP A 403 -0.62 -16.05 -28.12
C ASP A 403 -0.68 -16.96 -26.87
N ASP A 404 -1.25 -18.14 -27.01
CA ASP A 404 -1.20 -19.21 -26.00
C ASP A 404 -0.02 -20.12 -26.36
N VAL A 405 0.88 -20.40 -25.40
CA VAL A 405 2.09 -21.23 -25.57
C VAL A 405 1.83 -22.65 -25.14
#